data_dc4e3b933c720e0cd198906a85ee24eb
#
_entry.id   dc4e3b933c720e0cd198906a85ee24eb
#
_cell.length_a   1.000
_cell.length_b   1.000
_cell.length_c   1.000
_cell.angle_alpha   90.00
_cell.angle_beta   90.00
_cell.angle_gamma   90.00
#
_symmetry.space_group_name_H-M   'P 1'
#
loop_
_entity.id
_entity.type
_entity.pdbx_description
1 polymer ?
#
loop_
_entity_poly.entity_id
_entity_poly.type
_entity_poly.pdbx_seq_one_letter_code
_entity_poly.pdbx_strand_id
1 'polypeptide(L)'
;MVKYSIFLTGLLSFSLLQAQNLEFSDARKLSANINSSGEELMPLLSRDGYTLYFTRVLSPGNTGGQYAGSDVWMSRFDVTSSEWSKADNSRFSLNTAENDVVIGTNATGDILYLLNTSAAKRAKGIYVTKKNGNGWGDAELVPVEGINSQQFLGIFISPDQDVMFISMMGEDSMGEEDLYVSTKNSAGAWSKPKNLGPTINTSGFEIAPYLSQDKHKLYFSSNGHGGSGDADILVCERLYDSWETWSVPKNLGEKVNSKNFDAYFSTYGDSVAFFTSNRGGNADIYSINLVKPASQEIKTDTRNYLSEAEIESKAPKTVRIYKFESASALLSEKQVQQLMQLANAFASYGDIKVHLVAHKPASATSLDIYQKRLLAILNQLKRGGIIGSRITFGVELIDNATSISGEEQVDILFYK
;
A
#
# COMPACT_ATOMS: atom_id res chain seq x y z
N MET A 1 59.81 31.42 0.87
CA MET A 1 58.44 31.24 1.38
C MET A 1 57.61 30.66 0.24
N VAL A 2 57.45 29.36 0.20
CA VAL A 2 56.63 28.68 -0.82
C VAL A 2 55.30 28.34 -0.17
N LYS A 3 54.19 28.91 -0.71
CA LYS A 3 52.83 28.61 -0.29
C LYS A 3 52.34 27.35 -1.05
N TYR A 4 52.09 26.28 -0.33
CA TYR A 4 51.40 25.12 -0.86
C TYR A 4 49.89 25.32 -0.67
N SER A 5 49.16 25.43 -1.78
CA SER A 5 47.69 25.36 -1.81
C SER A 5 47.31 23.88 -1.93
N ILE A 6 46.68 23.36 -0.90
CA ILE A 6 46.08 22.02 -0.91
C ILE A 6 44.67 22.17 -1.50
N PHE A 7 44.47 21.64 -2.71
CA PHE A 7 43.16 21.44 -3.30
C PHE A 7 42.55 20.16 -2.69
N LEU A 8 41.56 20.34 -1.85
CA LEU A 8 40.75 19.25 -1.33
C LEU A 8 39.64 18.97 -2.35
N THR A 9 39.86 17.99 -3.23
CA THR A 9 38.79 17.45 -4.08
C THR A 9 37.89 16.56 -3.24
N GLY A 10 36.77 17.14 -2.80
CA GLY A 10 35.67 16.37 -2.18
C GLY A 10 35.02 15.47 -3.23
N LEU A 11 35.29 14.17 -3.17
CA LEU A 11 34.49 13.16 -3.84
C LEU A 11 33.10 13.13 -3.14
N LEU A 12 32.11 13.77 -3.74
CA LEU A 12 30.71 13.52 -3.46
C LEU A 12 30.40 12.11 -3.98
N SER A 13 30.46 11.13 -3.09
CA SER A 13 29.87 9.82 -3.34
C SER A 13 28.34 9.99 -3.35
N PHE A 14 27.76 10.17 -4.53
CA PHE A 14 26.37 9.90 -4.76
C PHE A 14 26.15 8.41 -4.51
N SER A 15 25.68 8.05 -3.33
CA SER A 15 25.01 6.78 -3.13
C SER A 15 23.74 6.81 -3.98
N LEU A 16 23.81 6.24 -5.17
CA LEU A 16 22.63 5.85 -5.92
C LEU A 16 21.80 4.96 -4.99
N LEU A 17 20.71 5.52 -4.42
CA LEU A 17 19.63 4.69 -3.93
C LEU A 17 19.17 3.88 -5.15
N GLN A 18 19.62 2.65 -5.25
CA GLN A 18 19.01 1.70 -6.17
C GLN A 18 17.58 1.53 -5.67
N ALA A 19 16.64 2.10 -6.42
CA ALA A 19 15.24 1.77 -6.27
C ALA A 19 15.14 0.24 -6.24
N GLN A 20 14.69 -0.33 -5.12
CA GLN A 20 14.53 -1.78 -5.02
C GLN A 20 13.58 -2.19 -6.14
N ASN A 21 14.08 -2.92 -7.11
CA ASN A 21 13.24 -3.50 -8.14
C ASN A 21 12.24 -4.40 -7.44
N LEU A 22 10.96 -4.15 -7.66
CA LEU A 22 9.90 -5.04 -7.20
C LEU A 22 10.07 -6.36 -7.97
N GLU A 23 10.29 -7.43 -7.25
CA GLU A 23 10.30 -8.78 -7.82
C GLU A 23 8.96 -9.44 -7.53
N PHE A 24 8.48 -10.19 -8.50
CA PHE A 24 7.19 -10.86 -8.42
C PHE A 24 7.33 -12.36 -8.68
N SER A 25 6.47 -13.17 -8.06
CA SER A 25 6.23 -14.56 -8.46
C SER A 25 5.55 -14.59 -9.83
N ASP A 26 5.22 -15.78 -10.32
CA ASP A 26 4.30 -15.87 -11.46
C ASP A 26 2.88 -15.52 -11.02
N ALA A 27 2.14 -14.80 -11.89
CA ALA A 27 0.75 -14.46 -11.66
C ALA A 27 -0.14 -15.71 -11.70
N ARG A 28 -1.10 -15.79 -10.78
CA ARG A 28 -2.05 -16.91 -10.67
C ARG A 28 -3.47 -16.40 -10.77
N LYS A 29 -4.22 -16.93 -11.73
CA LYS A 29 -5.66 -16.70 -11.82
C LYS A 29 -6.33 -17.23 -10.56
N LEU A 30 -7.19 -16.44 -9.93
CA LEU A 30 -7.98 -16.89 -8.79
C LEU A 30 -8.99 -17.97 -9.22
N SER A 31 -9.44 -18.77 -8.26
CA SER A 31 -10.36 -19.88 -8.51
C SER A 31 -11.75 -19.43 -8.96
N ALA A 32 -12.59 -20.38 -9.37
CA ALA A 32 -13.98 -20.16 -9.73
C ALA A 32 -14.86 -19.64 -8.56
N ASN A 33 -14.33 -19.59 -7.34
CA ASN A 33 -14.99 -18.92 -6.24
C ASN A 33 -15.02 -17.40 -6.42
N ILE A 34 -14.03 -16.85 -7.13
CA ILE A 34 -13.90 -15.42 -7.45
C ILE A 34 -14.25 -15.19 -8.92
N ASN A 35 -13.51 -15.81 -9.84
CA ASN A 35 -13.68 -15.62 -11.26
C ASN A 35 -14.86 -16.45 -11.78
N SER A 36 -15.68 -15.86 -12.64
CA SER A 36 -16.88 -16.48 -13.20
C SER A 36 -16.82 -16.56 -14.72
N SER A 37 -17.96 -16.78 -15.36
CA SER A 37 -18.09 -16.63 -16.82
C SER A 37 -18.30 -15.18 -17.26
N GLY A 38 -18.48 -14.27 -16.31
CA GLY A 38 -18.53 -12.81 -16.55
C GLY A 38 -17.11 -12.24 -16.55
N GLU A 39 -17.01 -10.98 -16.16
CA GLU A 39 -15.73 -10.29 -16.01
C GLU A 39 -15.59 -9.75 -14.58
N GLU A 40 -14.45 -9.96 -13.98
CA GLU A 40 -14.11 -9.49 -12.64
C GLU A 40 -13.06 -8.41 -12.69
N LEU A 41 -13.40 -7.23 -12.13
CA LEU A 41 -12.62 -6.00 -12.22
C LEU A 41 -12.36 -5.40 -10.83
N MET A 42 -11.35 -4.54 -10.75
CA MET A 42 -11.12 -3.67 -9.59
C MET A 42 -11.02 -4.41 -8.25
N PRO A 43 -10.12 -5.39 -8.11
CA PRO A 43 -9.93 -6.08 -6.85
C PRO A 43 -9.39 -5.12 -5.79
N LEU A 44 -10.07 -5.04 -4.64
CA LEU A 44 -9.67 -4.25 -3.50
C LEU A 44 -9.71 -5.11 -2.24
N LEU A 45 -8.56 -5.35 -1.65
CA LEU A 45 -8.47 -6.10 -0.40
C LEU A 45 -8.74 -5.21 0.80
N SER A 46 -9.58 -5.70 1.72
CA SER A 46 -9.78 -5.04 3.01
C SER A 46 -8.47 -4.96 3.81
N ARG A 47 -8.39 -3.98 4.70
CA ARG A 47 -7.18 -3.75 5.49
C ARG A 47 -6.77 -4.91 6.39
N ASP A 48 -7.72 -5.71 6.83
CA ASP A 48 -7.46 -6.92 7.61
C ASP A 48 -6.93 -8.09 6.76
N GLY A 49 -6.95 -7.96 5.44
CA GLY A 49 -6.45 -8.97 4.51
C GLY A 49 -7.41 -10.13 4.25
N TYR A 50 -8.63 -10.10 4.80
CA TYR A 50 -9.53 -11.25 4.76
C TYR A 50 -10.78 -11.05 3.89
N THR A 51 -11.01 -9.87 3.34
CA THR A 51 -12.15 -9.61 2.45
C THR A 51 -11.66 -8.99 1.16
N LEU A 52 -11.90 -9.67 0.05
CA LEU A 52 -11.67 -9.15 -1.30
C LEU A 52 -12.98 -8.61 -1.84
N TYR A 53 -13.03 -7.30 -2.07
CA TYR A 53 -14.08 -6.64 -2.83
C TYR A 53 -13.67 -6.56 -4.28
N PHE A 54 -14.62 -6.68 -5.17
CA PHE A 54 -14.39 -6.53 -6.60
C PHE A 54 -15.70 -6.20 -7.33
N THR A 55 -15.57 -5.74 -8.53
CA THR A 55 -16.71 -5.46 -9.40
C THR A 55 -16.87 -6.62 -10.38
N ARG A 56 -18.12 -7.07 -10.60
CA ARG A 56 -18.41 -8.08 -11.60
C ARG A 56 -19.39 -7.53 -12.64
N VAL A 57 -19.06 -7.71 -13.91
CA VAL A 57 -19.87 -7.38 -15.08
C VAL A 57 -20.32 -8.64 -15.81
N LEU A 58 -21.33 -8.52 -16.64
CA LEU A 58 -21.85 -9.61 -17.46
C LEU A 58 -22.26 -10.85 -16.66
N SER A 59 -22.72 -10.66 -15.42
CA SER A 59 -23.12 -11.75 -14.54
C SER A 59 -24.64 -11.83 -14.38
N PRO A 60 -25.24 -13.02 -14.55
CA PRO A 60 -26.67 -13.19 -14.29
C PRO A 60 -27.05 -12.98 -12.82
N GLY A 61 -26.07 -12.98 -11.90
CA GLY A 61 -26.25 -12.68 -10.48
C GLY A 61 -26.23 -11.20 -10.12
N ASN A 62 -26.01 -10.32 -11.09
CA ASN A 62 -26.05 -8.88 -10.85
C ASN A 62 -27.49 -8.37 -10.68
N THR A 63 -27.64 -7.29 -9.97
CA THR A 63 -28.91 -6.57 -9.80
C THR A 63 -29.41 -6.08 -11.16
N GLY A 64 -30.60 -6.50 -11.57
CA GLY A 64 -31.13 -6.23 -12.91
C GLY A 64 -30.72 -7.24 -13.99
N GLY A 65 -29.82 -8.20 -13.66
CA GLY A 65 -29.43 -9.30 -14.54
C GLY A 65 -28.15 -9.05 -15.33
N GLN A 66 -27.83 -9.99 -16.21
CA GLN A 66 -26.52 -10.11 -16.87
C GLN A 66 -26.06 -8.85 -17.64
N TYR A 67 -27.00 -8.08 -18.18
CA TYR A 67 -26.68 -6.92 -19.02
C TYR A 67 -27.06 -5.58 -18.40
N ALA A 68 -27.36 -5.57 -17.09
CA ALA A 68 -27.88 -4.38 -16.43
C ALA A 68 -26.78 -3.47 -15.87
N GLY A 69 -25.56 -3.87 -15.82
CA GLY A 69 -24.45 -3.09 -15.23
C GLY A 69 -23.52 -3.94 -14.40
N SER A 70 -22.74 -3.29 -13.57
CA SER A 70 -21.79 -3.96 -12.68
C SER A 70 -22.22 -3.88 -11.22
N ASP A 71 -22.09 -4.97 -10.51
CA ASP A 71 -22.32 -5.05 -9.07
C ASP A 71 -21.02 -5.17 -8.30
N VAL A 72 -21.04 -4.67 -7.07
CA VAL A 72 -20.03 -4.98 -6.06
C VAL A 72 -20.24 -6.40 -5.55
N TRP A 73 -19.22 -7.20 -5.60
CA TRP A 73 -19.13 -8.54 -5.06
C TRP A 73 -18.04 -8.60 -3.99
N MET A 74 -18.13 -9.55 -3.08
CA MET A 74 -17.12 -9.82 -2.07
C MET A 74 -16.86 -11.31 -1.88
N SER A 75 -15.66 -11.63 -1.46
CA SER A 75 -15.30 -12.96 -0.97
C SER A 75 -14.46 -12.84 0.29
N ARG A 76 -14.51 -13.84 1.16
CA ARG A 76 -13.71 -13.91 2.38
C ARG A 76 -12.67 -15.01 2.27
N PHE A 77 -11.48 -14.69 2.72
CA PHE A 77 -10.41 -15.66 2.82
C PHE A 77 -10.57 -16.48 4.09
N ASP A 78 -10.62 -17.81 3.94
CA ASP A 78 -10.61 -18.74 5.05
C ASP A 78 -9.16 -19.20 5.30
N VAL A 79 -8.62 -18.81 6.44
CA VAL A 79 -7.25 -19.17 6.83
C VAL A 79 -7.07 -20.65 7.08
N THR A 80 -8.13 -21.38 7.41
CA THR A 80 -8.07 -22.80 7.72
C THR A 80 -7.91 -23.63 6.44
N SER A 81 -8.69 -23.30 5.40
CA SER A 81 -8.60 -23.96 4.09
C SER A 81 -7.59 -23.30 3.16
N SER A 82 -7.12 -22.07 3.50
CA SER A 82 -6.29 -21.22 2.64
C SER A 82 -6.96 -20.90 1.29
N GLU A 83 -8.27 -20.76 1.29
CA GLU A 83 -9.07 -20.51 0.08
C GLU A 83 -10.01 -19.31 0.26
N TRP A 84 -10.36 -18.72 -0.88
CA TRP A 84 -11.42 -17.71 -0.95
C TRP A 84 -12.79 -18.40 -0.96
N SER A 85 -13.73 -17.91 -0.17
CA SER A 85 -15.13 -18.34 -0.21
C SER A 85 -15.76 -18.02 -1.58
N LYS A 86 -16.85 -18.70 -1.93
CA LYS A 86 -17.64 -18.32 -3.10
C LYS A 86 -18.06 -16.85 -2.96
N ALA A 87 -17.87 -16.09 -4.02
CA ALA A 87 -18.23 -14.69 -4.09
C ALA A 87 -19.73 -14.47 -3.87
N ASP A 88 -20.06 -13.42 -3.14
CA ASP A 88 -21.42 -13.06 -2.74
C ASP A 88 -21.64 -11.54 -2.91
N ASN A 89 -22.79 -11.15 -3.48
CA ASN A 89 -23.23 -9.76 -3.58
C ASN A 89 -24.51 -9.48 -2.78
N SER A 90 -25.07 -10.49 -2.12
CA SER A 90 -26.35 -10.38 -1.40
C SER A 90 -26.33 -9.41 -0.21
N ARG A 91 -25.13 -9.11 0.30
CA ARG A 91 -24.93 -8.18 1.43
C ARG A 91 -24.83 -6.72 1.01
N PHE A 92 -24.81 -6.46 -0.30
CA PHE A 92 -24.76 -5.10 -0.83
C PHE A 92 -26.16 -4.67 -1.28
N SER A 93 -26.99 -4.23 -0.33
CA SER A 93 -28.28 -3.56 -0.63
C SER A 93 -28.09 -2.28 -1.47
N LEU A 94 -26.84 -1.87 -1.65
CA LEU A 94 -26.45 -0.68 -2.40
C LEU A 94 -26.27 -0.95 -3.90
N ASN A 95 -26.14 -2.22 -4.31
CA ASN A 95 -26.10 -2.57 -5.73
C ASN A 95 -27.39 -2.16 -6.43
N THR A 96 -27.26 -1.59 -7.61
CA THR A 96 -28.35 -1.10 -8.46
C THR A 96 -28.33 -1.83 -9.80
N ALA A 97 -29.28 -1.53 -10.68
CA ALA A 97 -29.23 -2.04 -12.06
C ALA A 97 -28.21 -1.29 -12.95
N GLU A 98 -27.37 -0.49 -12.35
CA GLU A 98 -26.37 0.37 -12.98
C GLU A 98 -24.96 -0.06 -12.54
N ASN A 99 -23.94 0.76 -12.83
CA ASN A 99 -22.56 0.43 -12.44
C ASN A 99 -22.27 0.88 -11.00
N ASP A 100 -22.05 -0.08 -10.13
CA ASP A 100 -21.63 0.11 -8.74
C ASP A 100 -20.24 -0.47 -8.52
N VAL A 101 -19.34 0.33 -7.94
CA VAL A 101 -17.92 -0.01 -7.77
C VAL A 101 -17.44 0.38 -6.38
N VAL A 102 -16.65 -0.47 -5.72
CA VAL A 102 -15.90 -0.08 -4.51
C VAL A 102 -14.59 0.57 -4.90
N ILE A 103 -14.36 1.78 -4.42
CA ILE A 103 -13.18 2.61 -4.73
C ILE A 103 -12.28 2.86 -3.53
N GLY A 104 -12.65 2.40 -2.35
CA GLY A 104 -11.83 2.54 -1.15
C GLY A 104 -12.53 2.04 0.10
N THR A 105 -11.75 1.81 1.12
CA THR A 105 -12.20 1.49 2.49
C THR A 105 -11.31 2.21 3.48
N ASN A 106 -11.85 2.52 4.67
CA ASN A 106 -11.04 3.09 5.74
C ASN A 106 -10.17 2.02 6.43
N ALA A 107 -9.31 2.48 7.33
CA ALA A 107 -8.34 1.65 8.02
C ALA A 107 -8.98 0.55 8.90
N THR A 108 -10.19 0.76 9.41
CA THR A 108 -10.92 -0.19 10.26
C THR A 108 -11.85 -1.11 9.48
N GLY A 109 -12.09 -0.84 8.19
CA GLY A 109 -12.96 -1.64 7.33
C GLY A 109 -14.46 -1.52 7.68
N ASP A 110 -14.85 -0.44 8.35
CA ASP A 110 -16.23 -0.12 8.69
C ASP A 110 -16.83 1.01 7.82
N ILE A 111 -16.04 1.55 6.89
CA ILE A 111 -16.46 2.51 5.87
C ILE A 111 -16.08 1.98 4.49
N LEU A 112 -17.02 2.03 3.54
CA LEU A 112 -16.74 1.84 2.12
C LEU A 112 -17.03 3.12 1.34
N TYR A 113 -16.19 3.39 0.37
CA TYR A 113 -16.44 4.37 -0.67
C TYR A 113 -16.86 3.66 -1.95
N LEU A 114 -17.92 4.15 -2.52
CA LEU A 114 -18.55 3.61 -3.71
C LEU A 114 -18.54 4.66 -4.81
N LEU A 115 -18.37 4.23 -6.04
CA LEU A 115 -18.60 5.03 -7.22
C LEU A 115 -19.89 4.57 -7.88
N ASN A 116 -20.81 5.49 -8.09
CA ASN A 116 -22.01 5.28 -8.89
C ASN A 116 -21.90 6.12 -10.17
N THR A 117 -21.90 5.45 -11.31
CA THR A 117 -21.74 6.10 -12.61
C THR A 117 -23.07 6.39 -13.31
N SER A 118 -24.20 5.99 -12.70
CA SER A 118 -25.54 6.18 -13.28
C SER A 118 -26.43 7.11 -12.46
N ALA A 119 -27.34 7.79 -13.15
CA ALA A 119 -28.29 8.74 -12.56
C ALA A 119 -29.70 8.19 -12.34
N ALA A 120 -29.96 6.90 -12.57
CA ALA A 120 -31.33 6.37 -12.58
C ALA A 120 -32.02 6.41 -11.21
N LYS A 121 -31.30 6.16 -10.12
CA LYS A 121 -31.84 6.18 -8.74
C LYS A 121 -31.10 7.12 -7.79
N ARG A 122 -29.86 7.45 -8.10
CA ARG A 122 -28.99 8.34 -7.33
C ARG A 122 -28.24 9.26 -8.29
N ALA A 123 -27.82 10.43 -7.82
CA ALA A 123 -26.91 11.25 -8.58
C ALA A 123 -25.62 10.45 -8.87
N LYS A 124 -24.99 10.69 -10.03
CA LYS A 124 -23.66 10.17 -10.30
C LYS A 124 -22.68 10.78 -9.29
N GLY A 125 -21.70 10.01 -8.83
CA GLY A 125 -20.68 10.52 -7.93
C GLY A 125 -20.13 9.49 -6.98
N ILE A 126 -19.38 9.99 -6.02
CA ILE A 126 -18.77 9.21 -4.95
C ILE A 126 -19.74 9.15 -3.77
N TYR A 127 -19.89 7.97 -3.23
CA TYR A 127 -20.72 7.73 -2.05
C TYR A 127 -19.89 7.11 -0.93
N VAL A 128 -20.28 7.39 0.30
CA VAL A 128 -19.73 6.75 1.48
C VAL A 128 -20.85 6.02 2.23
N THR A 129 -20.55 4.81 2.69
CA THR A 129 -21.45 4.03 3.54
C THR A 129 -20.72 3.48 4.74
N LYS A 130 -21.44 3.24 5.83
CA LYS A 130 -20.91 2.68 7.07
C LYS A 130 -21.47 1.28 7.31
N LYS A 131 -20.66 0.45 7.93
CA LYS A 131 -21.07 -0.89 8.33
C LYS A 131 -22.27 -0.83 9.27
N ASN A 132 -23.28 -1.66 9.00
CA ASN A 132 -24.46 -1.78 9.81
C ASN A 132 -24.79 -3.27 10.02
N GLY A 133 -24.54 -3.77 11.23
CA GLY A 133 -24.61 -5.20 11.52
C GLY A 133 -23.72 -6.04 10.61
N ASN A 134 -24.29 -6.97 9.87
CA ASN A 134 -23.59 -7.82 8.90
C ASN A 134 -23.56 -7.26 7.48
N GLY A 135 -24.15 -6.08 7.25
CA GLY A 135 -24.24 -5.41 5.95
C GLY A 135 -23.73 -3.97 6.00
N TRP A 136 -24.24 -3.17 5.08
CA TRP A 136 -23.90 -1.76 4.90
C TRP A 136 -25.16 -0.90 5.02
N GLY A 137 -25.02 0.29 5.61
CA GLY A 137 -26.09 1.28 5.74
C GLY A 137 -26.34 2.04 4.44
N ASP A 138 -27.21 3.04 4.54
CA ASP A 138 -27.48 3.95 3.42
C ASP A 138 -26.21 4.68 3.00
N ALA A 139 -26.08 4.92 1.69
CA ALA A 139 -24.92 5.60 1.13
C ALA A 139 -25.22 7.10 0.99
N GLU A 140 -24.28 7.92 1.46
CA GLU A 140 -24.30 9.38 1.41
C GLU A 140 -23.37 9.92 0.33
N LEU A 141 -23.82 10.94 -0.43
CA LEU A 141 -23.00 11.57 -1.47
C LEU A 141 -21.82 12.32 -0.83
N VAL A 142 -20.62 12.08 -1.36
CA VAL A 142 -19.40 12.82 -1.00
C VAL A 142 -19.20 13.95 -2.01
N PRO A 143 -19.36 15.22 -1.60
CA PRO A 143 -19.19 16.34 -2.50
C PRO A 143 -17.69 16.53 -2.81
N VAL A 144 -17.35 16.51 -4.12
CA VAL A 144 -16.02 16.85 -4.61
C VAL A 144 -16.18 17.83 -5.76
N GLU A 145 -15.65 19.04 -5.59
CA GLU A 145 -15.74 20.09 -6.61
C GLU A 145 -14.92 19.71 -7.84
N GLY A 146 -15.46 19.98 -9.03
CA GLY A 146 -14.73 19.77 -10.30
C GLY A 146 -14.67 18.32 -10.78
N ILE A 147 -15.31 17.37 -10.10
CA ILE A 147 -15.54 16.05 -10.68
C ILE A 147 -16.75 16.12 -11.59
N ASN A 148 -16.49 16.01 -12.89
CA ASN A 148 -17.57 15.81 -13.84
C ASN A 148 -18.02 14.35 -13.79
N SER A 149 -19.17 14.09 -13.20
CA SER A 149 -19.76 12.77 -12.99
C SER A 149 -20.03 11.95 -14.26
N GLN A 150 -19.69 12.47 -15.43
CA GLN A 150 -19.95 11.78 -16.69
C GLN A 150 -18.73 11.09 -17.31
N GLN A 151 -17.52 11.34 -16.82
CA GLN A 151 -16.30 11.03 -17.55
C GLN A 151 -15.18 10.37 -16.71
N PHE A 152 -15.42 9.87 -15.50
CA PHE A 152 -14.36 9.23 -14.76
C PHE A 152 -14.48 7.70 -14.81
N LEU A 153 -13.36 7.04 -15.05
CA LEU A 153 -13.25 5.60 -15.15
C LEU A 153 -12.72 4.93 -13.89
N GLY A 154 -12.08 5.68 -13.00
CA GLY A 154 -11.52 5.10 -11.79
C GLY A 154 -11.19 6.12 -10.73
N ILE A 155 -11.43 5.73 -9.48
CA ILE A 155 -11.09 6.51 -8.30
C ILE A 155 -10.49 5.59 -7.25
N PHE A 156 -9.47 6.08 -6.56
CA PHE A 156 -8.94 5.47 -5.35
C PHE A 156 -8.94 6.48 -4.21
N ILE A 157 -9.43 6.09 -3.05
CA ILE A 157 -9.39 6.90 -1.82
C ILE A 157 -8.49 6.19 -0.82
N SER A 158 -7.52 6.94 -0.25
CA SER A 158 -6.64 6.40 0.78
C SER A 158 -7.40 5.94 2.02
N PRO A 159 -6.95 4.89 2.72
CA PRO A 159 -7.59 4.41 3.94
C PRO A 159 -7.67 5.47 5.06
N ASP A 160 -6.76 6.43 5.08
CA ASP A 160 -6.78 7.56 6.03
C ASP A 160 -7.73 8.68 5.56
N GLN A 161 -8.35 8.54 4.39
CA GLN A 161 -9.35 9.46 3.83
C GLN A 161 -8.84 10.90 3.63
N ASP A 162 -7.57 11.07 3.36
CA ASP A 162 -6.89 12.37 3.21
C ASP A 162 -6.47 12.69 1.78
N VAL A 163 -6.34 11.66 0.91
CA VAL A 163 -6.00 11.80 -0.50
C VAL A 163 -6.85 10.89 -1.38
N MET A 164 -7.21 11.41 -2.53
CA MET A 164 -7.95 10.72 -3.58
C MET A 164 -7.22 10.88 -4.92
N PHE A 165 -7.04 9.79 -5.64
CA PHE A 165 -6.58 9.80 -7.02
C PHE A 165 -7.75 9.51 -7.94
N ILE A 166 -7.83 10.24 -9.03
CA ILE A 166 -8.97 10.21 -9.95
C ILE A 166 -8.43 10.06 -11.37
N SER A 167 -8.93 9.09 -12.09
CA SER A 167 -8.76 8.97 -13.53
C SER A 167 -9.97 9.58 -14.20
N MET A 168 -9.78 10.64 -14.96
CA MET A 168 -10.85 11.34 -15.66
C MET A 168 -10.34 12.11 -16.88
N MET A 169 -11.24 12.41 -17.79
CA MET A 169 -11.01 13.36 -18.88
C MET A 169 -11.39 14.76 -18.38
N GLY A 170 -10.41 15.55 -17.96
CA GLY A 170 -10.57 16.92 -17.49
C GLY A 170 -10.27 17.96 -18.57
N GLU A 171 -10.44 19.25 -18.24
CA GLU A 171 -10.18 20.36 -19.17
C GLU A 171 -8.69 20.47 -19.54
N ASP A 172 -7.80 20.04 -18.65
CA ASP A 172 -6.34 20.07 -18.77
C ASP A 172 -5.73 18.67 -18.98
N SER A 173 -6.55 17.69 -19.41
CA SER A 173 -6.05 16.38 -19.81
C SER A 173 -5.13 16.48 -21.03
N MET A 174 -4.07 15.68 -21.00
CA MET A 174 -3.04 15.62 -22.05
C MET A 174 -3.40 14.64 -23.16
N GLY A 175 -4.21 13.65 -22.85
CA GLY A 175 -4.65 12.58 -23.74
C GLY A 175 -6.12 12.23 -23.55
N GLU A 176 -6.36 10.95 -23.35
CA GLU A 176 -7.68 10.41 -22.99
C GLU A 176 -7.93 10.66 -21.49
N GLU A 177 -7.97 9.62 -20.65
CA GLU A 177 -8.11 9.79 -19.21
C GLU A 177 -6.74 10.05 -18.59
N ASP A 178 -6.64 11.15 -17.84
CA ASP A 178 -5.47 11.54 -17.07
C ASP A 178 -5.68 11.24 -15.57
N LEU A 179 -4.59 11.09 -14.83
CA LEU A 179 -4.61 11.02 -13.37
C LEU A 179 -4.57 12.40 -12.74
N TYR A 180 -5.44 12.57 -11.77
CA TYR A 180 -5.59 13.75 -10.94
C TYR A 180 -5.48 13.39 -9.46
N VAL A 181 -5.10 14.34 -8.63
CA VAL A 181 -5.09 14.21 -7.17
C VAL A 181 -6.00 15.25 -6.52
N SER A 182 -6.78 14.83 -5.53
CA SER A 182 -7.53 15.69 -4.62
C SER A 182 -7.13 15.36 -3.18
N THR A 183 -6.97 16.39 -2.36
CA THR A 183 -6.61 16.24 -0.95
C THR A 183 -7.70 16.82 -0.06
N LYS A 184 -7.84 16.26 1.13
CA LYS A 184 -8.83 16.71 2.10
C LYS A 184 -8.22 17.80 2.99
N ASN A 185 -8.85 18.92 3.11
CA ASN A 185 -8.41 20.00 3.97
C ASN A 185 -8.78 19.76 5.45
N SER A 186 -8.32 20.61 6.36
CA SER A 186 -8.61 20.52 7.80
C SER A 186 -10.10 20.65 8.16
N ALA A 187 -10.91 21.23 7.29
CA ALA A 187 -12.36 21.32 7.45
C ALA A 187 -13.08 20.07 6.92
N GLY A 188 -12.35 19.09 6.38
CA GLY A 188 -12.91 17.84 5.84
C GLY A 188 -13.42 17.93 4.40
N ALA A 189 -13.23 19.07 3.73
CA ALA A 189 -13.61 19.24 2.34
C ALA A 189 -12.50 18.80 1.38
N TRP A 190 -12.88 18.17 0.27
CA TRP A 190 -11.98 17.78 -0.80
C TRP A 190 -11.61 18.98 -1.67
N SER A 191 -10.35 19.08 -2.05
CA SER A 191 -9.89 20.10 -3.01
C SER A 191 -10.40 19.79 -4.42
N LYS A 192 -10.47 20.81 -5.29
CA LYS A 192 -10.62 20.56 -6.72
C LYS A 192 -9.48 19.64 -7.20
N PRO A 193 -9.76 18.61 -8.00
CA PRO A 193 -8.74 17.72 -8.55
C PRO A 193 -7.68 18.49 -9.34
N LYS A 194 -6.42 18.12 -9.16
CA LYS A 194 -5.28 18.71 -9.83
C LYS A 194 -4.58 17.66 -10.68
N ASN A 195 -4.34 17.97 -11.96
CA ASN A 195 -3.65 17.10 -12.91
C ASN A 195 -2.24 16.76 -12.42
N LEU A 196 -1.81 15.50 -12.50
CA LEU A 196 -0.48 15.06 -12.05
C LEU A 196 0.65 15.43 -13.02
N GLY A 197 0.33 16.00 -14.18
CA GLY A 197 1.29 16.52 -15.13
C GLY A 197 2.00 15.46 -15.98
N PRO A 198 2.90 15.92 -16.87
CA PRO A 198 3.45 15.11 -17.96
C PRO A 198 4.45 14.02 -17.54
N THR A 199 4.83 13.94 -16.27
CA THR A 199 5.61 12.81 -15.77
C THR A 199 4.75 11.55 -15.64
N ILE A 200 3.47 11.73 -15.30
CA ILE A 200 2.51 10.66 -15.10
C ILE A 200 1.57 10.53 -16.28
N ASN A 201 1.03 11.65 -16.75
CA ASN A 201 0.02 11.66 -17.81
C ASN A 201 0.65 11.78 -19.19
N THR A 202 0.05 11.09 -20.16
CA THR A 202 0.55 10.99 -21.54
C THR A 202 -0.53 11.38 -22.55
N SER A 203 -0.28 11.15 -23.83
CA SER A 203 -1.30 11.27 -24.87
C SER A 203 -2.24 10.06 -24.97
N GLY A 204 -1.97 9.00 -24.24
CA GLY A 204 -2.85 7.85 -24.07
C GLY A 204 -3.79 8.03 -22.89
N PHE A 205 -4.20 6.93 -22.28
CA PHE A 205 -4.94 6.96 -21.02
C PHE A 205 -4.07 6.54 -19.85
N GLU A 206 -4.34 7.12 -18.69
CA GLU A 206 -3.87 6.71 -17.38
C GLU A 206 -5.07 6.43 -16.47
N ILE A 207 -5.24 5.16 -16.09
CA ILE A 207 -6.43 4.68 -15.37
C ILE A 207 -6.07 3.85 -14.15
N ALA A 208 -7.08 3.51 -13.35
CA ALA A 208 -6.98 2.58 -12.23
C ALA A 208 -5.88 2.93 -11.22
N PRO A 209 -5.84 4.18 -10.71
CA PRO A 209 -4.85 4.56 -9.72
C PRO A 209 -5.02 3.78 -8.42
N TYR A 210 -3.90 3.41 -7.80
CA TYR A 210 -3.83 2.80 -6.48
C TYR A 210 -2.61 3.28 -5.72
N LEU A 211 -2.80 3.82 -4.53
CA LEU A 211 -1.71 4.28 -3.67
C LEU A 211 -1.34 3.18 -2.66
N SER A 212 -0.03 2.90 -2.54
CA SER A 212 0.46 1.99 -1.52
C SER A 212 0.09 2.45 -0.11
N GLN A 213 0.02 1.50 0.82
CA GLN A 213 -0.38 1.77 2.20
C GLN A 213 0.53 2.78 2.91
N ASP A 214 1.83 2.81 2.58
CA ASP A 214 2.81 3.76 3.10
C ASP A 214 2.77 5.11 2.37
N LYS A 215 1.90 5.26 1.38
CA LYS A 215 1.70 6.46 0.54
C LYS A 215 2.94 6.89 -0.27
N HIS A 216 3.87 5.96 -0.51
CA HIS A 216 5.09 6.25 -1.26
C HIS A 216 5.04 5.81 -2.73
N LYS A 217 4.17 4.85 -3.08
CA LYS A 217 4.08 4.33 -4.44
C LYS A 217 2.67 4.51 -4.99
N LEU A 218 2.59 5.08 -6.19
CA LEU A 218 1.37 5.15 -6.99
C LEU A 218 1.47 4.12 -8.11
N TYR A 219 0.52 3.19 -8.13
CA TYR A 219 0.33 2.23 -9.22
C TYR A 219 -0.82 2.73 -10.10
N PHE A 220 -0.70 2.51 -11.39
CA PHE A 220 -1.74 2.86 -12.35
C PHE A 220 -1.54 2.05 -13.63
N SER A 221 -2.51 2.08 -14.51
CA SER A 221 -2.43 1.41 -15.82
C SER A 221 -2.47 2.42 -16.94
N SER A 222 -1.66 2.21 -17.96
CA SER A 222 -1.53 3.12 -19.09
C SER A 222 -1.19 2.39 -20.38
N ASN A 223 -1.58 2.97 -21.51
CA ASN A 223 -1.13 2.60 -22.84
C ASN A 223 -0.14 3.61 -23.44
N GLY A 224 0.15 4.73 -22.75
CA GLY A 224 0.98 5.83 -23.25
C GLY A 224 2.44 5.79 -22.85
N HIS A 225 2.84 5.01 -21.83
CA HIS A 225 4.22 4.92 -21.32
C HIS A 225 5.09 3.89 -22.04
N GLY A 226 4.61 3.32 -23.13
CA GLY A 226 5.24 2.16 -23.74
C GLY A 226 4.99 0.89 -22.92
N GLY A 227 5.23 -0.25 -23.51
CA GLY A 227 4.96 -1.54 -22.89
C GLY A 227 4.65 -2.59 -23.92
N SER A 228 4.11 -3.72 -23.48
CA SER A 228 3.84 -4.87 -24.36
C SER A 228 2.35 -5.09 -24.63
N GLY A 229 1.46 -4.47 -23.84
CA GLY A 229 0.03 -4.75 -23.85
C GLY A 229 -0.85 -3.60 -24.35
N ASP A 230 -2.15 -3.90 -24.40
CA ASP A 230 -3.19 -2.88 -24.64
C ASP A 230 -3.25 -1.87 -23.50
N ALA A 231 -2.91 -2.31 -22.28
CA ALA A 231 -2.60 -1.50 -21.09
C ALA A 231 -1.64 -2.25 -20.20
N ASP A 232 -0.66 -1.54 -19.66
CA ASP A 232 0.31 -2.08 -18.72
C ASP A 232 0.19 -1.40 -17.36
N ILE A 233 0.45 -2.14 -16.28
CA ILE A 233 0.53 -1.64 -14.93
C ILE A 233 1.92 -1.07 -14.67
N LEU A 234 1.96 0.18 -14.21
CA LEU A 234 3.17 0.91 -13.89
C LEU A 234 3.19 1.30 -12.41
N VAL A 235 4.36 1.67 -11.92
CA VAL A 235 4.59 2.20 -10.58
C VAL A 235 5.50 3.41 -10.62
N CYS A 236 5.17 4.44 -9.85
CA CYS A 236 6.07 5.57 -9.57
C CYS A 236 6.18 5.83 -8.07
N GLU A 237 7.26 6.50 -7.67
CA GLU A 237 7.54 6.86 -6.28
C GLU A 237 7.22 8.32 -6.04
N ARG A 238 6.57 8.61 -4.90
CA ARG A 238 6.29 9.97 -4.46
C ARG A 238 7.57 10.66 -4.03
N LEU A 239 7.82 11.85 -4.56
CA LEU A 239 9.03 12.62 -4.27
C LEU A 239 8.69 13.84 -3.39
N TYR A 240 9.61 14.18 -2.50
CA TYR A 240 9.55 15.40 -1.65
C TYR A 240 8.27 15.53 -0.82
N ASP A 241 7.65 14.42 -0.43
CA ASP A 241 6.33 14.39 0.22
C ASP A 241 5.23 15.20 -0.50
N SER A 242 5.43 15.46 -1.79
CA SER A 242 4.48 16.15 -2.66
C SER A 242 3.51 15.18 -3.28
N TRP A 243 2.23 15.53 -3.36
CA TRP A 243 1.23 14.78 -4.14
C TRP A 243 1.31 15.06 -5.66
N GLU A 244 2.09 16.06 -6.06
CA GLU A 244 2.21 16.53 -7.43
C GLU A 244 3.54 16.13 -8.08
N THR A 245 4.47 15.56 -7.31
CA THR A 245 5.82 15.27 -7.79
C THR A 245 6.13 13.79 -7.62
N TRP A 246 6.31 13.13 -8.75
CA TRP A 246 6.50 11.69 -8.85
C TRP A 246 7.75 11.35 -9.65
N SER A 247 8.34 10.20 -9.38
CA SER A 247 9.39 9.65 -10.23
C SER A 247 8.83 9.25 -11.59
N VAL A 248 9.71 9.09 -12.59
CA VAL A 248 9.33 8.49 -13.86
C VAL A 248 8.71 7.11 -13.61
N PRO A 249 7.53 6.82 -14.19
CA PRO A 249 6.88 5.52 -14.03
C PRO A 249 7.73 4.38 -14.58
N LYS A 250 7.66 3.24 -13.90
CA LYS A 250 8.32 2.00 -14.29
C LYS A 250 7.28 0.92 -14.54
N ASN A 251 7.40 0.23 -15.66
CA ASN A 251 6.58 -0.95 -15.97
C ASN A 251 6.87 -2.08 -14.98
N LEU A 252 5.84 -2.76 -14.47
CA LEU A 252 6.01 -3.86 -13.51
C LEU A 252 6.58 -5.16 -14.12
N GLY A 253 6.74 -5.20 -15.43
CA GLY A 253 7.38 -6.31 -16.15
C GLY A 253 6.44 -7.48 -16.45
N GLU A 254 6.98 -8.47 -17.18
CA GLU A 254 6.23 -9.55 -17.84
C GLU A 254 5.51 -10.51 -16.87
N LYS A 255 5.89 -10.55 -15.59
CA LYS A 255 5.17 -11.36 -14.60
C LYS A 255 3.82 -10.77 -14.22
N VAL A 256 3.73 -9.44 -14.26
CA VAL A 256 2.50 -8.68 -14.00
C VAL A 256 1.79 -8.38 -15.33
N ASN A 257 2.50 -7.76 -16.26
CA ASN A 257 1.96 -7.30 -17.53
C ASN A 257 2.06 -8.37 -18.61
N SER A 258 1.04 -8.48 -19.44
CA SER A 258 0.95 -9.36 -20.60
C SER A 258 0.88 -8.51 -21.88
N LYS A 259 0.66 -9.14 -23.01
CA LYS A 259 0.37 -8.45 -24.27
C LYS A 259 -1.06 -7.93 -24.40
N ASN A 260 -1.87 -8.16 -23.40
CA ASN A 260 -3.28 -7.82 -23.36
C ASN A 260 -3.52 -6.66 -22.37
N PHE A 261 -4.76 -6.47 -21.93
CA PHE A 261 -5.14 -5.44 -20.98
C PHE A 261 -4.89 -5.92 -19.55
N ASP A 262 -3.98 -5.24 -18.82
CA ASP A 262 -3.66 -5.48 -17.42
C ASP A 262 -3.89 -4.20 -16.62
N ALA A 263 -4.77 -4.27 -15.59
CA ALA A 263 -5.17 -3.07 -14.85
C ALA A 263 -5.62 -3.36 -13.41
N TYR A 264 -5.98 -2.30 -12.68
CA TYR A 264 -6.58 -2.35 -11.35
C TYR A 264 -5.70 -3.07 -10.31
N PHE A 265 -4.42 -2.72 -10.29
CA PHE A 265 -3.46 -3.30 -9.35
C PHE A 265 -3.69 -2.79 -7.94
N SER A 266 -3.80 -3.70 -6.98
CA SER A 266 -3.90 -3.38 -5.55
C SER A 266 -2.98 -4.28 -4.73
N THR A 267 -2.40 -3.78 -3.64
CA THR A 267 -1.46 -4.54 -2.80
C THR A 267 -1.95 -4.71 -1.38
N TYR A 268 -1.55 -5.79 -0.75
CA TYR A 268 -1.64 -5.98 0.69
C TYR A 268 -0.23 -5.99 1.29
N GLY A 269 0.15 -4.83 1.80
CA GLY A 269 1.52 -4.60 2.23
C GLY A 269 2.53 -4.90 1.12
N ASP A 270 3.63 -5.55 1.50
CA ASP A 270 4.69 -6.00 0.58
C ASP A 270 4.61 -7.53 0.34
N SER A 271 3.43 -8.14 0.42
CA SER A 271 3.32 -9.60 0.36
C SER A 271 2.59 -10.11 -0.88
N VAL A 272 1.41 -9.59 -1.15
CA VAL A 272 0.56 -10.03 -2.26
C VAL A 272 -0.07 -8.84 -2.95
N ALA A 273 -0.25 -8.96 -4.25
CA ALA A 273 -1.03 -8.03 -5.03
C ALA A 273 -2.13 -8.78 -5.80
N PHE A 274 -3.17 -8.04 -6.12
CA PHE A 274 -4.27 -8.48 -6.99
C PHE A 274 -4.39 -7.50 -8.14
N PHE A 275 -4.77 -7.99 -9.29
CA PHE A 275 -5.00 -7.17 -10.48
C PHE A 275 -5.96 -7.89 -11.43
N THR A 276 -6.51 -7.15 -12.36
CA THR A 276 -7.34 -7.69 -13.43
C THR A 276 -6.52 -7.85 -14.70
N SER A 277 -6.72 -8.96 -15.40
CA SER A 277 -6.09 -9.24 -16.68
C SER A 277 -7.02 -10.04 -17.59
N ASN A 278 -7.07 -9.69 -18.87
CA ASN A 278 -7.79 -10.48 -19.87
C ASN A 278 -6.89 -11.44 -20.67
N ARG A 279 -5.68 -11.74 -20.12
CA ARG A 279 -4.72 -12.70 -20.75
C ARG A 279 -5.28 -14.10 -20.95
N GLY A 280 -6.32 -14.48 -20.21
CA GLY A 280 -7.04 -15.75 -20.32
C GLY A 280 -8.28 -15.71 -21.20
N GLY A 281 -8.59 -14.58 -21.84
CA GLY A 281 -9.77 -14.32 -22.67
C GLY A 281 -10.73 -13.34 -22.02
N ASN A 282 -11.35 -13.69 -20.88
CA ASN A 282 -12.15 -12.79 -20.08
C ASN A 282 -11.27 -11.97 -19.13
N ALA A 283 -11.79 -10.84 -18.68
CA ALA A 283 -11.17 -10.07 -17.61
C ALA A 283 -11.37 -10.82 -16.28
N ASP A 284 -10.29 -11.36 -15.75
CA ASP A 284 -10.26 -12.17 -14.53
C ASP A 284 -9.34 -11.55 -13.49
N ILE A 285 -9.58 -11.82 -12.21
CA ILE A 285 -8.68 -11.42 -11.13
C ILE A 285 -7.56 -12.45 -10.98
N TYR A 286 -6.35 -11.91 -10.98
CA TYR A 286 -5.11 -12.65 -10.70
C TYR A 286 -4.52 -12.18 -9.37
N SER A 287 -3.80 -13.07 -8.71
CA SER A 287 -2.93 -12.76 -7.58
C SER A 287 -1.47 -12.97 -7.95
N ILE A 288 -0.60 -12.20 -7.31
CA ILE A 288 0.84 -12.31 -7.48
C ILE A 288 1.52 -11.99 -6.16
N ASN A 289 2.52 -12.78 -5.78
CA ASN A 289 3.28 -12.47 -4.57
C ASN A 289 4.42 -11.52 -4.90
N LEU A 290 4.59 -10.51 -4.06
CA LEU A 290 5.80 -9.71 -4.08
C LEU A 290 6.91 -10.57 -3.47
N VAL A 291 7.88 -10.91 -4.29
CA VAL A 291 9.08 -11.62 -3.85
C VAL A 291 9.97 -10.56 -3.23
N LYS A 292 10.14 -10.60 -1.92
CA LYS A 292 11.25 -9.84 -1.34
C LYS A 292 12.51 -10.41 -1.99
N PRO A 293 13.36 -9.60 -2.63
CA PRO A 293 14.64 -10.11 -3.12
C PRO A 293 15.23 -10.91 -1.98
N ALA A 294 15.65 -12.14 -2.28
CA ALA A 294 16.19 -13.08 -1.29
C ALA A 294 17.09 -12.24 -0.39
N SER A 295 16.70 -12.11 0.86
CA SER A 295 17.27 -11.11 1.76
C SER A 295 18.75 -11.10 1.46
N GLN A 296 19.28 -9.95 0.99
CA GLN A 296 20.73 -9.80 1.07
C GLN A 296 21.02 -10.35 2.44
N GLU A 297 21.71 -11.48 2.48
CA GLU A 297 22.10 -12.13 3.73
C GLU A 297 22.32 -10.99 4.69
N ILE A 298 21.51 -10.91 5.75
CA ILE A 298 21.72 -9.85 6.73
C ILE A 298 23.14 -10.11 7.11
N LYS A 299 24.06 -9.40 6.41
CA LYS A 299 25.48 -9.53 6.69
C LYS A 299 25.52 -9.28 8.16
N THR A 300 25.83 -10.30 8.93
CA THR A 300 26.03 -10.21 10.37
C THR A 300 26.72 -8.89 10.57
N ASP A 301 26.03 -7.92 11.15
CA ASP A 301 26.48 -6.54 11.16
C ASP A 301 27.82 -6.55 11.90
N THR A 302 28.92 -6.48 11.16
CA THR A 302 30.28 -6.41 11.72
C THR A 302 30.60 -5.02 12.25
N ARG A 303 29.59 -4.10 12.26
CA ARG A 303 29.76 -2.83 12.95
C ARG A 303 30.02 -3.13 14.42
N ASN A 304 31.10 -2.56 14.93
CA ASN A 304 31.39 -2.59 16.35
C ASN A 304 30.20 -1.99 17.10
N TYR A 305 29.36 -2.86 17.67
CA TYR A 305 28.32 -2.41 18.60
C TYR A 305 29.02 -1.71 19.74
N LEU A 306 28.56 -0.49 20.05
CA LEU A 306 28.98 0.14 21.28
C LEU A 306 28.55 -0.77 22.42
N SER A 307 29.49 -1.15 23.27
CA SER A 307 29.18 -1.88 24.49
C SER A 307 28.19 -1.07 25.36
N GLU A 308 27.45 -1.75 26.21
CA GLU A 308 26.51 -1.08 27.12
C GLU A 308 27.18 0.10 27.87
N ALA A 309 28.43 -0.05 28.26
CA ALA A 309 29.25 1.00 28.89
C ALA A 309 29.54 2.19 27.96
N GLU A 310 29.72 1.96 26.66
CA GLU A 310 29.94 3.03 25.67
C GLU A 310 28.65 3.76 25.31
N ILE A 311 27.51 3.06 25.30
CA ILE A 311 26.17 3.68 25.15
C ILE A 311 25.87 4.53 26.38
N GLU A 312 26.17 4.02 27.58
CA GLU A 312 26.01 4.74 28.84
C GLU A 312 26.86 6.01 28.94
N SER A 313 28.03 6.03 28.31
CA SER A 313 28.94 7.18 28.31
C SER A 313 28.61 8.24 27.26
N LYS A 314 27.88 7.90 26.19
CA LYS A 314 27.67 8.74 25.01
C LYS A 314 26.23 9.17 24.73
N ALA A 315 25.25 8.53 25.34
CA ALA A 315 23.83 8.89 25.19
C ALA A 315 23.12 8.89 26.55
N PRO A 316 22.08 9.73 26.73
CA PRO A 316 21.21 9.56 27.88
C PRO A 316 20.57 8.17 27.81
N LYS A 317 20.74 7.41 28.89
CA LYS A 317 20.26 6.02 29.06
C LYS A 317 18.85 5.83 28.55
N THR A 318 18.66 5.09 27.47
CA THR A 318 17.35 4.45 27.25
C THR A 318 17.47 3.26 26.31
N VAL A 319 17.85 2.11 26.81
CA VAL A 319 17.49 0.83 26.20
C VAL A 319 16.03 0.57 26.55
N ARG A 320 15.18 0.36 25.55
CA ARG A 320 13.78 -0.01 25.72
C ARG A 320 13.54 -1.38 25.14
N ILE A 321 13.03 -2.27 25.97
CA ILE A 321 12.68 -3.63 25.58
C ILE A 321 11.19 -3.67 25.29
N TYR A 322 10.82 -4.10 24.09
CA TYR A 322 9.42 -4.30 23.68
C TYR A 322 9.16 -5.81 23.56
N LYS A 323 8.25 -6.30 24.38
CA LYS A 323 7.84 -7.70 24.38
C LYS A 323 6.62 -7.90 23.49
N PHE A 324 6.62 -8.98 22.75
CA PHE A 324 5.51 -9.38 21.89
C PHE A 324 4.91 -10.69 22.39
N GLU A 325 3.63 -10.86 22.15
CA GLU A 325 2.99 -12.16 22.36
C GLU A 325 3.55 -13.18 21.35
N SER A 326 3.53 -14.45 21.73
CA SER A 326 4.03 -15.54 20.90
C SER A 326 3.34 -15.53 19.53
N ALA A 327 4.13 -15.68 18.46
CA ALA A 327 3.68 -15.63 17.07
C ALA A 327 2.96 -14.33 16.64
N SER A 328 3.07 -13.24 17.42
CA SER A 328 2.47 -11.94 17.09
C SER A 328 3.54 -10.88 16.81
N ALA A 329 3.23 -9.95 15.91
CA ALA A 329 3.97 -8.70 15.69
C ALA A 329 3.13 -7.45 16.00
N LEU A 330 1.99 -7.64 16.68
CA LEU A 330 1.10 -6.54 17.06
C LEU A 330 1.64 -5.83 18.31
N LEU A 331 1.69 -4.51 18.23
CA LEU A 331 1.96 -3.65 19.38
C LEU A 331 0.64 -3.32 20.09
N SER A 332 0.63 -3.41 21.41
CA SER A 332 -0.50 -2.93 22.21
C SER A 332 -0.61 -1.38 22.10
N GLU A 333 -1.79 -0.84 22.36
CA GLU A 333 -2.01 0.62 22.38
C GLU A 333 -1.02 1.35 23.31
N LYS A 334 -0.75 0.78 24.48
CA LYS A 334 0.23 1.30 25.44
C LYS A 334 1.64 1.36 24.84
N GLN A 335 2.05 0.30 24.12
CA GLN A 335 3.36 0.26 23.46
C GLN A 335 3.44 1.28 22.31
N VAL A 336 2.39 1.43 21.53
CA VAL A 336 2.30 2.46 20.47
C VAL A 336 2.46 3.85 21.09
N GLN A 337 1.73 4.17 22.14
CA GLN A 337 1.83 5.47 22.82
C GLN A 337 3.24 5.71 23.38
N GLN A 338 3.85 4.72 24.00
CA GLN A 338 5.22 4.81 24.53
C GLN A 338 6.24 5.04 23.41
N LEU A 339 6.11 4.35 22.26
CA LEU A 339 6.98 4.53 21.12
C LEU A 339 6.83 5.93 20.50
N MET A 340 5.60 6.43 20.41
CA MET A 340 5.34 7.80 19.92
C MET A 340 5.93 8.87 20.84
N GLN A 341 5.77 8.73 22.16
CA GLN A 341 6.38 9.63 23.15
C GLN A 341 7.92 9.61 23.04
N LEU A 342 8.49 8.41 22.92
CA LEU A 342 9.92 8.22 22.78
C LEU A 342 10.43 8.86 21.49
N ALA A 343 9.75 8.61 20.37
CA ALA A 343 10.11 9.17 19.07
C ALA A 343 10.04 10.70 19.07
N ASN A 344 8.99 11.28 19.61
CA ASN A 344 8.83 12.73 19.74
C ASN A 344 9.94 13.36 20.61
N ALA A 345 10.32 12.69 21.70
CA ALA A 345 11.41 13.16 22.56
C ALA A 345 12.76 13.17 21.83
N PHE A 346 13.01 12.20 20.95
CA PHE A 346 14.28 12.06 20.24
C PHE A 346 14.29 12.69 18.84
N ALA A 347 13.15 13.06 18.28
CA ALA A 347 13.05 13.69 16.96
C ALA A 347 13.86 15.01 16.88
N SER A 348 13.87 15.77 17.98
CA SER A 348 14.60 17.05 18.09
C SER A 348 16.12 16.90 18.24
N TYR A 349 16.63 15.72 18.56
CA TYR A 349 18.07 15.46 18.69
C TYR A 349 18.63 14.91 17.37
N GLY A 350 19.09 15.80 16.49
CA GLY A 350 19.51 15.46 15.12
C GLY A 350 20.69 14.50 14.99
N ASP A 351 21.50 14.36 16.03
CA ASP A 351 22.70 13.52 16.11
C ASP A 351 22.47 12.10 16.68
N ILE A 352 21.27 11.84 17.22
CA ILE A 352 20.95 10.51 17.77
C ILE A 352 20.50 9.57 16.66
N LYS A 353 21.11 8.41 16.63
CA LYS A 353 20.76 7.26 15.79
C LYS A 353 20.05 6.21 16.64
N VAL A 354 19.25 5.39 16.00
CA VAL A 354 18.49 4.32 16.64
C VAL A 354 18.85 3.00 15.98
N HIS A 355 19.14 1.97 16.79
CA HIS A 355 19.31 0.61 16.31
C HIS A 355 18.27 -0.31 16.93
N LEU A 356 17.55 -1.07 16.12
CA LEU A 356 16.54 -2.02 16.52
C LEU A 356 17.11 -3.43 16.39
N VAL A 357 17.05 -4.22 17.47
CA VAL A 357 17.54 -5.59 17.48
C VAL A 357 16.41 -6.53 17.87
N ALA A 358 16.04 -7.45 16.99
CA ALA A 358 15.16 -8.55 17.31
C ALA A 358 15.95 -9.79 17.65
N HIS A 359 15.65 -10.40 18.79
CA HIS A 359 16.33 -11.60 19.25
C HIS A 359 15.61 -12.86 18.76
N LYS A 360 16.30 -13.68 17.98
CA LYS A 360 15.79 -14.93 17.40
C LYS A 360 16.46 -16.13 18.04
N PRO A 361 15.72 -17.08 18.65
CA PRO A 361 16.29 -18.34 19.09
C PRO A 361 16.88 -19.13 17.92
N ALA A 362 18.02 -19.78 18.14
CA ALA A 362 18.68 -20.60 17.12
C ALA A 362 17.76 -21.73 16.60
N SER A 363 16.83 -22.21 17.42
CA SER A 363 15.82 -23.22 17.06
C SER A 363 14.70 -22.72 16.16
N ALA A 364 14.50 -21.41 16.02
CA ALA A 364 13.43 -20.87 15.19
C ALA A 364 13.82 -20.95 13.71
N THR A 365 12.98 -21.57 12.88
CA THR A 365 13.24 -21.82 11.47
C THR A 365 12.90 -20.63 10.56
N SER A 366 12.02 -19.71 11.01
CA SER A 366 11.57 -18.55 10.22
C SER A 366 12.07 -17.24 10.77
N LEU A 367 12.50 -16.33 9.89
CA LEU A 367 12.86 -14.94 10.21
C LEU A 367 11.67 -13.98 10.12
N ASP A 368 10.58 -14.38 9.49
CA ASP A 368 9.48 -13.51 9.08
C ASP A 368 8.83 -12.76 10.26
N ILE A 369 8.56 -13.44 11.36
CA ILE A 369 7.94 -12.82 12.54
C ILE A 369 8.83 -11.75 13.17
N TYR A 370 10.15 -11.98 13.22
CA TYR A 370 11.11 -11.04 13.79
C TYR A 370 11.25 -9.79 12.93
N GLN A 371 11.24 -9.95 11.62
CA GLN A 371 11.21 -8.83 10.68
C GLN A 371 9.93 -8.01 10.80
N LYS A 372 8.77 -8.65 10.93
CA LYS A 372 7.48 -7.96 11.15
C LYS A 372 7.49 -7.15 12.46
N ARG A 373 8.09 -7.65 13.52
CA ARG A 373 8.24 -6.93 14.79
C ARG A 373 9.13 -5.70 14.67
N LEU A 374 10.27 -5.84 14.00
CA LEU A 374 11.16 -4.71 13.70
C LEU A 374 10.42 -3.64 12.90
N LEU A 375 9.67 -4.04 11.87
CA LEU A 375 8.89 -3.12 11.05
C LEU A 375 7.76 -2.43 11.83
N ALA A 376 7.09 -3.14 12.75
CA ALA A 376 6.06 -2.55 13.60
C ALA A 376 6.62 -1.41 14.46
N ILE A 377 7.78 -1.62 15.08
CA ILE A 377 8.46 -0.59 15.88
C ILE A 377 8.99 0.54 14.99
N LEU A 378 9.69 0.20 13.90
CA LEU A 378 10.23 1.15 12.93
C LEU A 378 9.16 2.14 12.44
N ASN A 379 7.99 1.63 12.08
CA ASN A 379 6.89 2.44 11.59
C ASN A 379 6.38 3.43 12.66
N GLN A 380 6.33 3.03 13.94
CA GLN A 380 5.92 3.96 15.00
C GLN A 380 6.99 5.02 15.28
N LEU A 381 8.27 4.67 15.25
CA LEU A 381 9.36 5.63 15.41
C LEU A 381 9.37 6.67 14.27
N LYS A 382 9.15 6.24 13.03
CA LYS A 382 9.01 7.16 11.89
C LYS A 382 7.80 8.08 12.04
N ARG A 383 6.64 7.55 12.44
CA ARG A 383 5.43 8.35 12.72
C ARG A 383 5.66 9.39 13.81
N GLY A 384 6.49 9.09 14.80
CA GLY A 384 6.89 10.03 15.85
C GLY A 384 7.99 11.01 15.44
N GLY A 385 8.39 11.06 14.15
CA GLY A 385 9.28 12.08 13.60
C GLY A 385 10.76 11.68 13.51
N ILE A 386 11.14 10.43 13.84
CA ILE A 386 12.52 10.00 13.62
C ILE A 386 12.73 9.67 12.14
N ILE A 387 13.68 10.39 11.49
CA ILE A 387 13.99 10.20 10.07
C ILE A 387 14.56 8.79 9.84
N GLY A 388 14.07 8.10 8.80
CA GLY A 388 14.42 6.71 8.54
C GLY A 388 15.92 6.44 8.35
N SER A 389 16.69 7.41 7.82
CA SER A 389 18.15 7.31 7.70
C SER A 389 18.89 7.25 9.04
N ARG A 390 18.23 7.60 10.13
CA ARG A 390 18.75 7.51 11.51
C ARG A 390 18.46 6.19 12.18
N ILE A 391 17.69 5.30 11.55
CA ILE A 391 17.26 4.03 12.12
C ILE A 391 17.95 2.90 11.36
N THR A 392 18.64 2.05 12.09
CA THR A 392 19.18 0.78 11.61
C THR A 392 18.51 -0.37 12.35
N PHE A 393 18.52 -1.57 11.78
CA PHE A 393 17.90 -2.73 12.44
C PHE A 393 18.62 -4.02 12.04
N GLY A 394 18.54 -5.02 12.90
CA GLY A 394 19.10 -6.35 12.69
C GLY A 394 18.35 -7.43 13.48
N VAL A 395 18.65 -8.68 13.18
CA VAL A 395 18.19 -9.84 13.93
C VAL A 395 19.40 -10.56 14.50
N GLU A 396 19.48 -10.69 15.81
CA GLU A 396 20.53 -11.45 16.48
C GLU A 396 20.05 -12.86 16.82
N LEU A 397 20.94 -13.83 16.62
CA LEU A 397 20.74 -15.19 17.08
C LEU A 397 21.13 -15.27 18.55
N ILE A 398 20.22 -15.73 19.40
CA ILE A 398 20.50 -16.02 20.80
C ILE A 398 20.62 -17.52 21.01
N ASP A 399 21.69 -17.95 21.71
CA ASP A 399 21.81 -19.34 22.17
C ASP A 399 20.73 -19.68 23.17
N ASN A 400 20.12 -20.86 23.04
CA ASN A 400 19.05 -21.35 23.91
C ASN A 400 19.42 -21.41 25.39
N ALA A 401 20.70 -21.29 25.73
CA ALA A 401 21.21 -21.34 27.09
C ALA A 401 21.07 -20.03 27.91
N THR A 402 20.87 -18.89 27.22
CA THR A 402 20.80 -17.55 27.83
C THR A 402 19.40 -16.94 27.89
N SER A 403 18.40 -17.58 27.26
CA SER A 403 17.01 -17.09 27.31
C SER A 403 16.39 -17.37 28.68
N ILE A 404 16.54 -16.44 29.59
CA ILE A 404 15.78 -16.36 30.86
C ILE A 404 14.37 -15.86 30.53
N SER A 405 13.46 -16.71 30.22
CA SER A 405 12.09 -16.49 29.76
C SER A 405 11.95 -16.47 28.20
N GLY A 406 11.26 -17.45 27.64
CA GLY A 406 10.94 -17.58 26.22
C GLY A 406 10.11 -16.44 25.64
N GLU A 407 10.43 -15.21 25.97
CA GLU A 407 9.74 -14.01 25.56
C GLU A 407 10.42 -13.42 24.33
N GLU A 408 9.64 -13.28 23.31
CA GLU A 408 10.01 -12.73 22.03
C GLU A 408 10.09 -11.19 22.15
N GLN A 409 11.29 -10.62 22.04
CA GLN A 409 11.51 -9.19 22.28
C GLN A 409 12.26 -8.51 21.14
N VAL A 410 12.10 -7.20 21.08
CA VAL A 410 12.91 -6.28 20.28
C VAL A 410 13.49 -5.21 21.19
N ASP A 411 14.80 -5.02 21.11
CA ASP A 411 15.51 -3.99 21.83
C ASP A 411 15.68 -2.74 20.96
N ILE A 412 15.52 -1.58 21.57
CA ILE A 412 15.76 -0.29 20.93
C ILE A 412 17.00 0.33 21.58
N LEU A 413 18.05 0.49 20.81
CA LEU A 413 19.31 1.07 21.22
C LEU A 413 19.45 2.48 20.62
N PHE A 414 19.74 3.47 21.45
CA PHE A 414 20.02 4.84 21.02
C PHE A 414 21.54 5.09 21.12
N TYR A 415 22.12 5.73 20.10
CA TYR A 415 23.55 6.06 20.05
C TYR A 415 23.80 7.35 19.27
N LYS A 416 24.92 8.00 19.53
CA LYS A 416 25.38 9.18 18.78
C LYS A 416 26.30 8.81 17.63
#